data_8233dca3c547b83a335467913d627d37
#
_entry.id   8233dca3c547b83a335467913d627d37
#
_cell.length_a   1.000
_cell.length_b   1.000
_cell.length_c   1.000
_cell.angle_alpha   90.00
_cell.angle_beta   90.00
_cell.angle_gamma   90.00
#
_symmetry.space_group_name_H-M   'P 1'
#
loop_
_entity.id
_entity.type
_entity.pdbx_description
1 polymer ?
#
loop_
_entity_poly.entity_id
_entity_poly.type
_entity_poly.pdbx_seq_one_letter_code
_entity_poly.pdbx_strand_id
1 'polypeptide(L)'
;VLNNTLDDALNIHGIYRRLHNRGGTFVVENGQYQQFGLCPGKAGDRIEFSKRNTMQAYAVLRVKSFSEVNRQICCVEFEEPLPPEFEDGDMIRNLKTAEAEVLVSGCEIARNHPRGILVSGVKKAVIENNYIHSPRSGVYISGDMNFWYESGPVRETLIRGNTFDRCCYVNSAAANHAPITFAPEIPRLLPGFHYHGSVRIESNTFCLNHSGPPLRALSVETLELANNRITGAEAAPVQLRHCGKIE
;
A
#
# COMPACT_ATOMS: atom_id res chain seq x y z
N VAL A 1 -14.79 2.64 -17.45
CA VAL A 1 -14.27 4.01 -17.54
C VAL A 1 -14.40 4.65 -16.17
N LEU A 2 -13.29 5.18 -15.63
CA LEU A 2 -13.20 5.87 -14.34
C LEU A 2 -12.63 7.28 -14.59
N ASN A 3 -13.50 8.23 -14.82
CA ASN A 3 -13.12 9.59 -15.19
C ASN A 3 -13.75 10.63 -14.26
N ASN A 4 -13.07 11.77 -14.08
CA ASN A 4 -13.55 12.94 -13.35
C ASN A 4 -13.88 12.65 -11.87
N THR A 5 -13.09 11.78 -11.22
CA THR A 5 -13.17 11.58 -9.77
C THR A 5 -12.48 12.70 -9.02
N LEU A 6 -13.02 13.12 -7.89
CA LEU A 6 -12.43 14.18 -7.04
C LEU A 6 -11.37 13.62 -6.08
N ASP A 7 -11.10 12.32 -6.15
CA ASP A 7 -10.10 11.60 -5.40
C ASP A 7 -9.43 10.56 -6.31
N ASP A 8 -8.65 9.64 -5.77
CA ASP A 8 -8.09 8.52 -6.52
C ASP A 8 -9.19 7.82 -7.33
N ALA A 9 -8.91 7.41 -8.55
CA ALA A 9 -9.92 6.72 -9.35
C ALA A 9 -10.28 5.36 -8.74
N LEU A 10 -9.30 4.68 -8.15
CA LEU A 10 -9.46 3.47 -7.34
C LEU A 10 -8.56 3.56 -6.11
N ASN A 11 -9.11 3.29 -4.94
CA ASN A 11 -8.35 3.09 -3.70
C ASN A 11 -8.76 1.73 -3.09
N ILE A 12 -7.80 0.81 -2.99
CA ILE A 12 -8.00 -0.56 -2.51
C ILE A 12 -7.04 -0.79 -1.37
N HIS A 13 -7.57 -0.90 -0.16
CA HIS A 13 -6.73 -1.04 1.03
C HIS A 13 -7.43 -1.82 2.15
N GLY A 14 -6.62 -2.42 3.02
CA GLY A 14 -7.06 -2.85 4.35
C GLY A 14 -6.86 -1.74 5.38
N ILE A 15 -6.84 -2.08 6.65
CA ILE A 15 -6.76 -1.10 7.74
C ILE A 15 -5.74 -1.55 8.77
N TYR A 16 -4.79 -0.66 9.10
CA TYR A 16 -4.03 -0.73 10.35
C TYR A 16 -4.81 -0.10 11.49
N ARG A 17 -4.62 -0.64 12.70
CA ARG A 17 -5.16 -0.08 13.94
C ARG A 17 -4.11 -0.09 15.02
N ARG A 18 -4.19 0.86 15.94
CA ARG A 18 -3.32 0.90 17.11
C ARG A 18 -3.84 -0.06 18.17
N LEU A 19 -2.92 -0.80 18.78
CA LEU A 19 -3.19 -1.62 19.96
C LEU A 19 -2.55 -1.00 21.19
N HIS A 20 -3.35 -0.80 22.21
CA HIS A 20 -2.93 -0.26 23.51
C HIS A 20 -3.16 -1.25 24.63
N ASN A 21 -2.23 -1.30 25.57
CA ASN A 21 -2.42 -1.99 26.84
C ASN A 21 -2.85 -0.97 27.91
N ARG A 22 -4.05 -1.14 28.44
CA ARG A 22 -4.63 -0.29 29.48
C ARG A 22 -4.84 -1.10 30.76
N GLY A 23 -3.74 -1.34 31.50
CA GLY A 23 -3.78 -2.10 32.76
C GLY A 23 -4.21 -3.56 32.58
N GLY A 24 -3.73 -4.22 31.52
CA GLY A 24 -4.06 -5.61 31.18
C GLY A 24 -5.27 -5.77 30.25
N THR A 25 -6.01 -4.70 29.97
CA THR A 25 -7.05 -4.69 28.92
C THR A 25 -6.45 -4.19 27.61
N PHE A 26 -6.58 -4.98 26.54
CA PHE A 26 -6.09 -4.60 25.22
C PHE A 26 -7.17 -3.85 24.45
N VAL A 27 -6.83 -2.63 24.07
CA VAL A 27 -7.74 -1.67 23.42
C VAL A 27 -7.26 -1.42 22.00
N VAL A 28 -8.14 -1.62 21.02
CA VAL A 28 -7.91 -1.32 19.61
C VAL A 28 -8.57 0.00 19.27
N GLU A 29 -7.79 0.95 18.73
CA GLU A 29 -8.27 2.25 18.30
C GLU A 29 -8.36 2.33 16.77
N ASN A 30 -9.53 2.75 16.27
CA ASN A 30 -9.70 3.18 14.87
C ASN A 30 -9.13 4.59 14.72
N GLY A 31 -8.02 4.73 14.00
CA GLY A 31 -7.24 5.98 13.93
C GLY A 31 -7.85 7.06 13.04
N GLN A 32 -8.77 6.71 12.14
CA GLN A 32 -9.40 7.61 11.19
C GLN A 32 -10.93 7.54 11.28
N TYR A 33 -11.61 8.68 11.11
CA TYR A 33 -13.06 8.77 11.20
C TYR A 33 -13.80 7.87 10.18
N GLN A 34 -13.21 7.64 9.02
CA GLN A 34 -13.73 6.72 7.99
C GLN A 34 -13.76 5.26 8.47
N GLN A 35 -12.96 4.92 9.49
CA GLN A 35 -12.88 3.58 10.08
C GLN A 35 -13.84 3.39 11.25
N PHE A 36 -14.51 4.45 11.72
CA PHE A 36 -15.37 4.40 12.90
C PHE A 36 -16.57 3.49 12.66
N GLY A 37 -16.77 2.55 13.56
CA GLY A 37 -17.80 1.51 13.45
C GLY A 37 -17.40 0.29 12.63
N LEU A 38 -16.18 0.25 12.08
CA LEU A 38 -15.66 -0.95 11.46
C LEU A 38 -15.08 -1.89 12.51
N CYS A 39 -15.65 -3.10 12.61
CA CYS A 39 -15.11 -4.12 13.51
C CYS A 39 -13.73 -4.57 13.04
N PRO A 40 -12.71 -4.59 13.93
CA PRO A 40 -11.36 -5.04 13.58
C PRO A 40 -11.27 -6.51 13.19
N GLY A 41 -12.20 -7.34 13.65
CA GLY A 41 -12.20 -8.78 13.42
C GLY A 41 -13.20 -9.50 14.31
N LYS A 42 -13.10 -10.80 14.36
CA LYS A 42 -13.93 -11.70 15.18
C LYS A 42 -13.10 -12.83 15.76
N ALA A 43 -13.68 -13.57 16.70
CA ALA A 43 -13.06 -14.76 17.26
C ALA A 43 -12.57 -15.71 16.15
N GLY A 44 -11.36 -16.22 16.30
CA GLY A 44 -10.66 -17.09 15.36
C GLY A 44 -9.89 -16.37 14.27
N ASP A 45 -10.08 -15.05 14.05
CA ASP A 45 -9.29 -14.29 13.09
C ASP A 45 -7.82 -14.21 13.55
N ARG A 46 -6.91 -14.15 12.56
CA ARG A 46 -5.47 -13.98 12.78
C ARG A 46 -5.10 -12.52 12.63
N ILE A 47 -4.48 -11.98 13.65
CA ILE A 47 -4.05 -10.57 13.71
C ILE A 47 -2.53 -10.51 13.64
N GLU A 48 -2.01 -9.81 12.65
CA GLU A 48 -0.59 -9.50 12.50
C GLU A 48 -0.23 -8.25 13.30
N PHE A 49 0.87 -8.31 14.00
CA PHE A 49 1.46 -7.22 14.76
C PHE A 49 2.64 -6.64 14.02
N SER A 50 2.72 -5.33 13.92
CA SER A 50 3.80 -4.62 13.23
C SER A 50 4.31 -3.45 14.05
N LYS A 51 5.63 -3.23 14.01
CA LYS A 51 6.28 -2.07 14.62
C LYS A 51 5.91 -0.80 13.87
N ARG A 52 5.43 0.20 14.59
CA ARG A 52 4.98 1.47 14.00
C ARG A 52 6.10 2.22 13.27
N ASN A 53 7.34 2.17 13.78
CA ASN A 53 8.46 2.95 13.26
C ASN A 53 9.17 2.30 12.07
N THR A 54 9.04 0.98 11.88
CA THR A 54 9.70 0.22 10.80
C THR A 54 8.72 -0.44 9.86
N MET A 55 7.45 -0.51 10.23
CA MET A 55 6.39 -1.23 9.54
C MET A 55 6.65 -2.73 9.39
N GLN A 56 7.64 -3.26 10.13
CA GLN A 56 7.98 -4.68 10.12
C GLN A 56 6.99 -5.47 10.97
N ALA A 57 6.39 -6.49 10.37
CA ALA A 57 5.61 -7.47 11.08
C ALA A 57 6.53 -8.37 11.94
N TYR A 58 6.12 -8.70 13.17
CA TYR A 58 6.92 -9.48 14.09
C TYR A 58 6.16 -10.62 14.78
N ALA A 59 4.83 -10.60 14.79
CA ALA A 59 4.02 -11.66 15.38
C ALA A 59 2.66 -11.78 14.72
N VAL A 60 2.03 -12.93 14.91
CA VAL A 60 0.64 -13.19 14.53
C VAL A 60 -0.04 -13.94 15.68
N LEU A 61 -1.12 -13.37 16.22
CA LEU A 61 -1.93 -13.99 17.27
C LEU A 61 -3.34 -14.28 16.77
N ARG A 62 -4.00 -15.23 17.42
CA ARG A 62 -5.40 -15.56 17.18
C ARG A 62 -6.31 -14.79 18.14
N VAL A 63 -7.37 -14.22 17.60
CA VAL A 63 -8.37 -13.52 18.39
C VAL A 63 -9.24 -14.52 19.14
N LYS A 64 -9.36 -14.34 20.45
CA LYS A 64 -10.33 -15.02 21.30
C LYS A 64 -11.68 -14.29 21.28
N SER A 65 -11.66 -12.96 21.44
CA SER A 65 -12.86 -12.13 21.38
C SER A 65 -12.57 -10.68 20.97
N PHE A 66 -13.55 -10.07 20.33
CA PHE A 66 -13.65 -8.60 20.20
C PHE A 66 -14.95 -8.13 20.85
N SER A 67 -14.88 -7.01 21.57
CA SER A 67 -16.06 -6.33 22.14
C SER A 67 -16.00 -4.83 21.81
N GLU A 68 -17.05 -4.32 21.20
CA GLU A 68 -17.17 -2.90 20.89
C GLU A 68 -17.46 -2.12 22.18
N VAL A 69 -16.66 -1.08 22.42
CA VAL A 69 -16.90 -0.08 23.49
C VAL A 69 -17.69 1.08 22.92
N ASN A 70 -17.29 1.55 21.77
CA ASN A 70 -17.97 2.58 20.96
C ASN A 70 -17.47 2.48 19.51
N ARG A 71 -17.95 3.36 18.62
CA ARG A 71 -17.59 3.36 17.19
C ARG A 71 -16.08 3.52 16.91
N GLN A 72 -15.32 4.05 17.86
CA GLN A 72 -13.88 4.30 17.71
C GLN A 72 -13.01 3.26 18.42
N ILE A 73 -13.54 2.63 19.47
CA ILE A 73 -12.75 1.79 20.38
C ILE A 73 -13.40 0.42 20.52
N CYS A 74 -12.56 -0.62 20.39
CA CYS A 74 -12.91 -1.99 20.72
C CYS A 74 -11.91 -2.58 21.72
N CYS A 75 -12.37 -3.48 22.59
CA CYS A 75 -11.47 -4.34 23.38
C CYS A 75 -11.21 -5.65 22.61
N VAL A 76 -10.00 -6.19 22.75
CA VAL A 76 -9.61 -7.46 22.16
C VAL A 76 -9.00 -8.38 23.21
N GLU A 77 -9.32 -9.66 23.11
CA GLU A 77 -8.63 -10.74 23.82
C GLU A 77 -7.97 -11.65 22.77
N PHE A 78 -6.76 -12.10 23.03
CA PHE A 78 -6.04 -13.07 22.21
C PHE A 78 -6.04 -14.43 22.90
N GLU A 79 -5.91 -15.52 22.14
CA GLU A 79 -5.77 -16.89 22.67
C GLU A 79 -4.40 -17.07 23.30
N GLU A 80 -3.37 -16.41 22.74
CA GLU A 80 -1.99 -16.47 23.21
C GLU A 80 -1.63 -15.15 23.95
N PRO A 81 -0.63 -15.16 24.82
CA PRO A 81 -0.10 -13.97 25.44
C PRO A 81 0.52 -13.03 24.38
N LEU A 82 0.55 -11.74 24.66
CA LEU A 82 1.25 -10.79 23.78
C LEU A 82 2.72 -11.16 23.69
N PRO A 83 3.32 -10.97 22.47
CA PRO A 83 4.73 -11.22 22.27
C PRO A 83 5.57 -10.25 23.11
N PRO A 84 6.74 -10.67 23.60
CA PRO A 84 7.62 -9.82 24.43
C PRO A 84 8.09 -8.55 23.72
N GLU A 85 8.09 -8.57 22.39
CA GLU A 85 8.46 -7.40 21.56
C GLU A 85 7.35 -6.34 21.49
N PHE A 86 6.16 -6.62 22.02
CA PHE A 86 5.04 -5.66 21.95
C PHE A 86 5.38 -4.35 22.67
N GLU A 87 5.13 -3.24 21.99
CA GLU A 87 5.17 -1.89 22.54
C GLU A 87 3.80 -1.23 22.45
N ASP A 88 3.41 -0.45 23.46
CA ASP A 88 2.12 0.24 23.45
C ASP A 88 2.00 1.16 22.24
N GLY A 89 0.93 1.00 21.48
CA GLY A 89 0.70 1.70 20.23
C GLY A 89 1.28 1.03 18.98
N ASP A 90 1.80 -0.19 19.09
CA ASP A 90 2.13 -1.01 17.92
C ASP A 90 0.87 -1.24 17.07
N MET A 91 1.10 -1.47 15.79
CA MET A 91 0.03 -1.58 14.81
C MET A 91 -0.40 -3.02 14.64
N ILE A 92 -1.69 -3.21 14.47
CA ILE A 92 -2.28 -4.50 14.15
C ILE A 92 -3.12 -4.42 12.87
N ARG A 93 -3.18 -5.55 12.15
CA ARG A 93 -4.11 -5.75 11.04
C ARG A 93 -4.67 -7.15 11.01
N ASN A 94 -5.86 -7.30 10.48
CA ASN A 94 -6.48 -8.60 10.28
C ASN A 94 -5.95 -9.24 8.99
N LEU A 95 -5.31 -10.41 9.10
CA LEU A 95 -4.74 -11.11 7.94
C LEU A 95 -5.79 -11.60 6.95
N LYS A 96 -7.04 -11.77 7.37
CA LYS A 96 -8.11 -12.15 6.46
C LYS A 96 -8.34 -11.13 5.36
N THR A 97 -8.17 -9.83 5.66
CA THR A 97 -8.26 -8.77 4.65
C THR A 97 -7.02 -8.73 3.75
N ALA A 98 -5.88 -9.22 4.23
CA ALA A 98 -4.62 -9.27 3.48
C ALA A 98 -4.55 -10.40 2.43
N GLU A 99 -5.48 -11.33 2.44
CA GLU A 99 -5.58 -12.43 1.46
C GLU A 99 -6.28 -12.02 0.15
N ALA A 100 -6.78 -10.78 0.06
CA ALA A 100 -7.44 -10.30 -1.15
C ALA A 100 -6.49 -10.31 -2.36
N GLU A 101 -7.01 -10.72 -3.50
CA GLU A 101 -6.37 -10.58 -4.80
C GLU A 101 -7.14 -9.56 -5.63
N VAL A 102 -6.42 -8.68 -6.30
CA VAL A 102 -6.97 -7.56 -7.05
C VAL A 102 -6.59 -7.68 -8.52
N LEU A 103 -7.56 -7.53 -9.39
CA LEU A 103 -7.38 -7.41 -10.83
C LEU A 103 -8.01 -6.09 -11.31
N VAL A 104 -7.20 -5.21 -11.88
CA VAL A 104 -7.66 -4.02 -12.61
C VAL A 104 -7.23 -4.18 -14.06
N SER A 105 -8.19 -4.44 -14.95
CA SER A 105 -7.91 -4.78 -16.34
C SER A 105 -8.83 -4.07 -17.32
N GLY A 106 -8.30 -3.61 -18.45
CA GLY A 106 -9.05 -3.04 -19.54
C GLY A 106 -9.76 -1.71 -19.21
N CYS A 107 -9.29 -0.98 -18.21
CA CYS A 107 -9.89 0.27 -17.76
C CYS A 107 -9.31 1.50 -18.47
N GLU A 108 -10.16 2.49 -18.69
CA GLU A 108 -9.75 3.87 -18.98
C GLU A 108 -9.88 4.68 -17.69
N ILE A 109 -8.75 5.23 -17.20
CA ILE A 109 -8.63 6.02 -15.97
C ILE A 109 -8.03 7.37 -16.32
N ALA A 110 -8.83 8.43 -16.22
CA ALA A 110 -8.39 9.76 -16.60
C ALA A 110 -9.10 10.86 -15.80
N ARG A 111 -8.46 12.03 -15.74
CA ARG A 111 -9.05 13.24 -15.11
C ARG A 111 -9.53 12.99 -13.67
N ASN A 112 -8.83 12.14 -12.95
CA ASN A 112 -9.01 11.92 -11.52
C ASN A 112 -8.09 12.86 -10.72
N HIS A 113 -8.23 12.88 -9.41
CA HIS A 113 -7.36 13.66 -8.51
C HIS A 113 -7.23 12.93 -7.18
N PRO A 114 -5.99 12.66 -6.70
CA PRO A 114 -4.69 12.94 -7.33
C PRO A 114 -4.07 11.77 -8.12
N ARG A 115 -4.41 10.49 -7.81
CA ARG A 115 -3.75 9.29 -8.37
C ARG A 115 -4.74 8.43 -9.16
N GLY A 116 -4.23 7.63 -10.09
CA GLY A 116 -5.06 6.67 -10.83
C GLY A 116 -5.52 5.52 -9.94
N ILE A 117 -4.61 4.64 -9.61
CA ILE A 117 -4.86 3.43 -8.82
C ILE A 117 -3.97 3.47 -7.59
N LEU A 118 -4.57 3.44 -6.40
CA LEU A 118 -3.90 3.26 -5.12
C LEU A 118 -4.18 1.85 -4.60
N VAL A 119 -3.13 1.11 -4.24
CA VAL A 119 -3.27 -0.24 -3.65
C VAL A 119 -2.35 -0.41 -2.46
N SER A 120 -2.89 -0.98 -1.39
CA SER A 120 -2.12 -1.44 -0.23
C SER A 120 -2.78 -2.66 0.43
N GLY A 121 -1.99 -3.46 1.16
CA GLY A 121 -2.50 -4.49 2.06
C GLY A 121 -3.19 -5.67 1.40
N VAL A 122 -2.81 -6.02 0.18
CA VAL A 122 -3.37 -7.17 -0.54
C VAL A 122 -2.31 -8.24 -0.79
N LYS A 123 -2.73 -9.49 -0.95
CA LYS A 123 -1.83 -10.59 -1.30
C LYS A 123 -1.25 -10.40 -2.70
N LYS A 124 -2.11 -10.09 -3.67
CA LYS A 124 -1.72 -9.94 -5.06
C LYS A 124 -2.45 -8.80 -5.73
N ALA A 125 -1.73 -8.00 -6.51
CA ALA A 125 -2.29 -6.97 -7.38
C ALA A 125 -1.84 -7.20 -8.83
N VAL A 126 -2.81 -7.38 -9.74
CA VAL A 126 -2.61 -7.43 -11.18
C VAL A 126 -3.24 -6.21 -11.81
N ILE A 127 -2.44 -5.38 -12.46
CA ILE A 127 -2.87 -4.14 -13.13
C ILE A 127 -2.45 -4.25 -14.58
N GLU A 128 -3.41 -4.50 -15.48
CA GLU A 128 -3.08 -4.85 -16.85
C GLU A 128 -3.98 -4.23 -17.91
N ASN A 129 -3.40 -3.92 -19.07
CA ASN A 129 -4.12 -3.48 -20.26
C ASN A 129 -5.01 -2.24 -20.01
N ASN A 130 -4.58 -1.34 -19.12
CA ASN A 130 -5.31 -0.11 -18.81
C ASN A 130 -4.69 1.07 -19.58
N TYR A 131 -5.53 2.06 -19.90
CA TYR A 131 -5.10 3.40 -20.25
C TYR A 131 -5.21 4.31 -19.02
N ILE A 132 -4.11 4.94 -18.63
CA ILE A 132 -4.03 5.73 -17.39
C ILE A 132 -3.43 7.11 -17.70
N HIS A 133 -4.20 8.15 -17.40
CA HIS A 133 -3.79 9.56 -17.50
C HIS A 133 -4.13 10.27 -16.18
N SER A 134 -3.17 10.40 -15.29
CA SER A 134 -3.37 10.88 -13.93
C SER A 134 -2.48 12.09 -13.59
N PRO A 135 -2.97 13.08 -12.82
CA PRO A 135 -2.18 14.27 -12.47
C PRO A 135 -0.96 13.94 -11.59
N ARG A 136 -1.02 12.85 -10.84
CA ARG A 136 0.12 12.28 -10.11
C ARG A 136 0.39 10.87 -10.63
N SER A 137 0.79 9.95 -9.76
CA SER A 137 1.08 8.56 -10.17
C SER A 137 -0.14 7.90 -10.80
N GLY A 138 0.08 7.21 -11.92
CA GLY A 138 -0.92 6.34 -12.51
C GLY A 138 -1.22 5.14 -11.62
N VAL A 139 -0.16 4.50 -11.11
CA VAL A 139 -0.23 3.44 -10.10
C VAL A 139 0.60 3.85 -8.89
N TYR A 140 0.00 3.79 -7.71
CA TYR A 140 0.63 4.10 -6.44
C TYR A 140 0.42 2.96 -5.45
N ILE A 141 1.51 2.31 -5.05
CA ILE A 141 1.49 1.21 -4.09
C ILE A 141 2.14 1.69 -2.80
N SER A 142 1.37 1.70 -1.74
CA SER A 142 1.73 2.36 -0.49
C SER A 142 1.50 1.48 0.73
N GLY A 143 1.59 2.07 1.88
CA GLY A 143 1.23 1.58 3.20
C GLY A 143 1.48 2.69 4.21
N ASP A 144 0.50 2.98 5.05
CA ASP A 144 0.54 4.08 6.03
C ASP A 144 0.11 3.61 7.42
N MET A 145 0.92 3.92 8.41
CA MET A 145 0.63 3.73 9.83
C MET A 145 0.53 5.05 10.61
N ASN A 146 0.48 6.19 9.92
CA ASN A 146 0.61 7.51 10.53
C ASN A 146 -0.65 8.35 10.44
N PHE A 147 -1.31 8.38 9.28
CA PHE A 147 -2.43 9.28 9.04
C PHE A 147 -3.68 8.56 8.53
N TRP A 148 -3.61 7.88 7.37
CA TRP A 148 -4.76 7.17 6.79
C TRP A 148 -4.93 5.77 7.36
N TYR A 149 -3.86 5.16 7.90
CA TYR A 149 -3.85 3.79 8.42
C TYR A 149 -4.21 2.75 7.36
N GLU A 150 -3.82 2.99 6.13
CA GLU A 150 -4.00 2.04 5.03
C GLU A 150 -3.03 0.87 5.17
N SER A 151 -3.56 -0.35 5.22
CA SER A 151 -2.82 -1.48 5.75
C SER A 151 -1.94 -2.21 4.74
N GLY A 152 -0.79 -2.55 5.24
CA GLY A 152 0.00 -3.69 4.83
C GLY A 152 0.72 -3.64 3.49
N PRO A 153 1.73 -4.49 3.34
CA PRO A 153 2.42 -4.65 2.07
C PRO A 153 1.54 -5.33 1.01
N VAL A 154 1.84 -5.08 -0.26
CA VAL A 154 1.43 -5.94 -1.37
C VAL A 154 2.50 -7.01 -1.53
N ARG A 155 2.13 -8.30 -1.52
CA ARG A 155 3.09 -9.41 -1.57
C ARG A 155 3.55 -9.72 -2.98
N GLU A 156 2.63 -9.67 -3.94
CA GLU A 156 2.90 -9.87 -5.36
C GLU A 156 2.27 -8.76 -6.17
N THR A 157 3.04 -8.16 -7.07
CA THR A 157 2.55 -7.12 -7.98
C THR A 157 2.93 -7.44 -9.42
N LEU A 158 1.95 -7.45 -10.31
CA LEU A 158 2.16 -7.51 -11.75
C LEU A 158 1.53 -6.29 -12.42
N ILE A 159 2.34 -5.48 -13.10
CA ILE A 159 1.88 -4.32 -13.88
C ILE A 159 2.31 -4.55 -15.31
N ARG A 160 1.35 -4.86 -16.21
CA ARG A 160 1.69 -5.23 -17.60
C ARG A 160 0.74 -4.64 -18.64
N GLY A 161 1.30 -4.36 -19.81
CA GLY A 161 0.51 -3.98 -21.00
C GLY A 161 -0.26 -2.67 -20.85
N ASN A 162 0.04 -1.85 -19.82
CA ASN A 162 -0.65 -0.58 -19.60
C ASN A 162 -0.02 0.54 -20.45
N THR A 163 -0.85 1.52 -20.78
CA THR A 163 -0.41 2.81 -21.32
C THR A 163 -0.52 3.87 -20.24
N PHE A 164 0.61 4.39 -19.78
CA PHE A 164 0.72 5.55 -18.91
C PHE A 164 0.90 6.79 -19.77
N ASP A 165 -0.21 7.50 -20.02
CA ASP A 165 -0.20 8.68 -20.88
C ASP A 165 -0.03 9.94 -20.04
N ARG A 166 1.13 10.59 -20.14
CA ARG A 166 1.44 11.87 -19.52
C ARG A 166 1.04 11.95 -18.03
N CYS A 167 1.23 10.86 -17.28
CA CYS A 167 1.04 10.88 -15.83
C CYS A 167 2.01 11.86 -15.16
N CYS A 168 1.69 12.29 -13.93
CA CYS A 168 2.49 13.23 -13.13
C CYS A 168 2.59 14.64 -13.74
N TYR A 169 1.55 15.11 -14.44
CA TYR A 169 1.58 16.45 -15.07
C TYR A 169 1.38 17.60 -14.08
N VAL A 170 0.97 17.32 -12.82
CA VAL A 170 0.88 18.33 -11.75
C VAL A 170 2.07 18.17 -10.81
N ASN A 171 2.90 19.22 -10.68
CA ASN A 171 4.06 19.29 -9.78
C ASN A 171 5.09 18.15 -9.97
N SER A 172 5.38 17.80 -11.20
CA SER A 172 6.30 16.72 -11.55
C SER A 172 7.72 16.85 -10.98
N ALA A 173 8.22 18.06 -10.80
CA ALA A 173 9.59 18.31 -10.33
C ALA A 173 9.76 18.25 -8.80
N ALA A 174 8.73 18.55 -8.02
CA ALA A 174 8.80 18.66 -6.55
C ALA A 174 8.22 17.46 -5.82
N ALA A 175 7.45 16.61 -6.49
CA ALA A 175 6.78 15.50 -5.86
C ALA A 175 7.53 14.18 -6.12
N ASN A 176 7.65 13.35 -5.10
CA ASN A 176 8.20 11.99 -5.17
C ASN A 176 7.27 11.04 -5.96
N HIS A 177 6.79 11.47 -7.14
CA HIS A 177 5.87 10.70 -7.99
C HIS A 177 6.53 10.29 -9.31
N ALA A 178 6.13 9.16 -9.81
CA ALA A 178 6.39 8.63 -11.14
C ALA A 178 5.10 7.98 -11.67
N PRO A 179 4.96 7.70 -12.95
CA PRO A 179 3.84 6.93 -13.47
C PRO A 179 3.53 5.68 -12.65
N ILE A 180 4.58 4.95 -12.22
CA ILE A 180 4.47 3.87 -11.22
C ILE A 180 5.30 4.28 -9.99
N THR A 181 4.70 4.21 -8.81
CA THR A 181 5.36 4.58 -7.54
C THR A 181 5.06 3.56 -6.45
N PHE A 182 6.11 3.04 -5.83
CA PHE A 182 6.05 2.28 -4.58
C PHE A 182 6.59 3.19 -3.47
N ALA A 183 5.75 3.62 -2.56
CA ALA A 183 6.10 4.59 -1.53
C ALA A 183 5.43 4.31 -0.18
N PRO A 184 5.81 3.22 0.51
CA PRO A 184 5.37 2.99 1.87
C PRO A 184 5.94 4.07 2.80
N GLU A 185 5.14 4.55 3.73
CA GLU A 185 5.51 5.62 4.68
C GLU A 185 6.29 5.06 5.87
N ILE A 186 7.47 4.49 5.60
CA ILE A 186 8.33 3.86 6.62
C ILE A 186 9.16 4.93 7.32
N PRO A 187 8.95 5.20 8.63
CA PRO A 187 9.74 6.21 9.34
C PRO A 187 11.22 5.84 9.46
N ARG A 188 11.53 4.56 9.65
CA ARG A 188 12.90 4.05 9.78
C ARG A 188 13.10 2.79 8.95
N LEU A 189 13.93 2.87 7.93
CA LEU A 189 14.32 1.72 7.12
C LEU A 189 15.25 0.79 7.93
N LEU A 190 15.03 -0.51 7.79
CA LEU A 190 15.85 -1.56 8.40
C LEU A 190 16.67 -2.27 7.33
N PRO A 191 17.98 -2.42 7.49
CA PRO A 191 18.79 -3.21 6.58
C PRO A 191 18.22 -4.63 6.41
N GLY A 192 18.11 -5.10 5.17
CA GLY A 192 17.64 -6.45 4.86
C GLY A 192 16.11 -6.68 5.00
N PHE A 193 15.34 -5.70 5.44
CA PHE A 193 13.88 -5.78 5.47
C PHE A 193 13.28 -4.98 4.31
N HIS A 194 12.40 -5.60 3.53
CA HIS A 194 11.65 -4.97 2.46
C HIS A 194 10.15 -5.07 2.76
N TYR A 195 9.46 -3.95 2.62
CA TYR A 195 8.03 -3.87 2.98
C TYR A 195 7.14 -4.54 1.94
N HIS A 196 7.32 -4.21 0.66
CA HIS A 196 6.63 -4.90 -0.43
C HIS A 196 7.41 -6.12 -0.90
N GLY A 197 6.69 -7.12 -1.39
CA GLY A 197 7.30 -8.35 -1.88
C GLY A 197 7.77 -8.26 -3.33
N SER A 198 7.39 -9.24 -4.16
CA SER A 198 7.82 -9.32 -5.56
C SER A 198 7.02 -8.39 -6.46
N VAL A 199 7.73 -7.71 -7.36
CA VAL A 199 7.15 -6.76 -8.32
C VAL A 199 7.67 -7.09 -9.71
N ARG A 200 6.76 -7.26 -10.67
CA ARG A 200 7.07 -7.39 -12.09
C ARG A 200 6.35 -6.31 -12.89
N ILE A 201 7.12 -5.55 -13.67
CA ILE A 201 6.64 -4.46 -14.51
C ILE A 201 7.08 -4.76 -15.95
N GLU A 202 6.13 -5.13 -16.80
CA GLU A 202 6.46 -5.61 -18.13
C GLU A 202 5.53 -5.08 -19.23
N SER A 203 6.11 -4.88 -20.41
CA SER A 203 5.36 -4.56 -21.63
C SER A 203 4.45 -3.33 -21.52
N ASN A 204 4.77 -2.40 -20.63
CA ASN A 204 4.03 -1.14 -20.50
C ASN A 204 4.59 -0.08 -21.47
N THR A 205 3.73 0.86 -21.85
CA THR A 205 4.13 2.05 -22.59
C THR A 205 4.00 3.28 -21.70
N PHE A 206 5.12 4.01 -21.57
CA PHE A 206 5.18 5.29 -20.84
C PHE A 206 5.30 6.43 -21.84
N CYS A 207 4.23 7.19 -22.04
CA CYS A 207 4.23 8.41 -22.86
C CYS A 207 4.53 9.59 -21.95
N LEU A 208 5.81 9.98 -21.85
CA LEU A 208 6.23 11.03 -20.91
C LEU A 208 6.12 12.42 -21.54
N ASN A 209 5.67 13.40 -20.78
CA ASN A 209 5.66 14.83 -21.13
C ASN A 209 6.65 15.67 -20.31
N HIS A 210 7.45 15.02 -19.47
CA HIS A 210 8.50 15.61 -18.64
C HIS A 210 9.65 14.62 -18.46
N SER A 211 10.83 15.12 -18.11
CA SER A 211 12.05 14.32 -17.90
C SER A 211 12.13 13.66 -16.52
N GLY A 212 11.01 13.17 -16.00
CA GLY A 212 10.97 12.40 -14.75
C GLY A 212 11.24 10.91 -14.95
N PRO A 213 11.47 10.15 -13.88
CA PRO A 213 11.60 8.69 -13.96
C PRO A 213 10.25 8.03 -14.25
N PRO A 214 10.23 6.94 -15.03
CA PRO A 214 9.00 6.16 -15.25
C PRO A 214 8.58 5.37 -14.00
N LEU A 215 9.54 5.07 -13.13
CA LEU A 215 9.34 4.29 -11.90
C LEU A 215 10.13 4.89 -10.74
N ARG A 216 9.47 4.96 -9.59
CA ARG A 216 10.09 5.13 -8.26
C ARG A 216 9.69 3.97 -7.39
N ALA A 217 10.66 3.34 -6.71
CA ALA A 217 10.37 2.24 -5.78
C ALA A 217 11.17 2.38 -4.48
N LEU A 218 10.45 2.30 -3.37
CA LEU A 218 11.00 2.23 -2.03
C LEU A 218 10.61 0.90 -1.39
N SER A 219 11.61 0.18 -0.87
CA SER A 219 11.43 -1.00 -0.01
C SER A 219 10.64 -2.14 -0.69
N VAL A 220 11.12 -2.55 -1.86
CA VAL A 220 10.63 -3.68 -2.66
C VAL A 220 11.65 -4.83 -2.57
N GLU A 221 11.20 -6.05 -2.28
CA GLU A 221 12.07 -7.22 -2.11
C GLU A 221 12.69 -7.68 -3.43
N THR A 222 11.88 -7.88 -4.46
CA THR A 222 12.36 -8.21 -5.81
C THR A 222 11.66 -7.36 -6.85
N LEU A 223 12.42 -6.85 -7.82
CA LEU A 223 11.90 -6.02 -8.91
C LEU A 223 12.42 -6.54 -10.25
N GLU A 224 11.51 -6.94 -11.11
CA GLU A 224 11.78 -7.33 -12.50
C GLU A 224 11.21 -6.29 -13.46
N LEU A 225 12.04 -5.82 -14.41
CA LEU A 225 11.66 -4.85 -15.44
C LEU A 225 11.89 -5.46 -16.82
N ALA A 226 10.83 -5.69 -17.60
CA ALA A 226 10.94 -6.34 -18.90
C ALA A 226 10.12 -5.64 -20.00
N ASN A 227 10.73 -5.43 -21.16
CA ASN A 227 10.04 -5.02 -22.40
C ASN A 227 9.18 -3.74 -22.29
N ASN A 228 9.49 -2.85 -21.34
CA ASN A 228 8.78 -1.59 -21.22
C ASN A 228 9.28 -0.58 -22.27
N ARG A 229 8.37 0.18 -22.85
CA ARG A 229 8.65 1.19 -23.86
C ARG A 229 8.43 2.59 -23.29
N ILE A 230 9.39 3.48 -23.51
CA ILE A 230 9.29 4.89 -23.17
C ILE A 230 9.23 5.72 -24.46
N THR A 231 8.32 6.66 -24.51
CA THR A 231 8.12 7.60 -25.64
C THR A 231 7.88 9.01 -25.11
N GLY A 232 8.05 10.02 -25.98
CA GLY A 232 7.86 11.41 -25.61
C GLY A 232 9.14 12.06 -25.07
N ALA A 233 9.09 12.68 -23.90
CA ALA A 233 10.27 13.31 -23.30
C ALA A 233 11.32 12.28 -22.88
N GLU A 234 12.59 12.70 -22.85
CA GLU A 234 13.68 11.88 -22.33
C GLU A 234 13.45 11.55 -20.86
N ALA A 235 13.43 10.25 -20.54
CA ALA A 235 13.20 9.79 -19.18
C ALA A 235 14.47 9.88 -18.33
N ALA A 236 14.32 10.35 -17.09
CA ALA A 236 15.35 10.10 -16.08
C ALA A 236 15.44 8.60 -15.73
N PRO A 237 16.59 8.13 -15.23
CA PRO A 237 16.71 6.76 -14.74
C PRO A 237 15.66 6.39 -13.70
N VAL A 238 15.28 5.12 -13.64
CA VAL A 238 14.44 4.60 -12.56
C VAL A 238 15.07 4.90 -11.20
N GLN A 239 14.25 5.25 -10.22
CA GLN A 239 14.72 5.62 -8.89
C GLN A 239 14.36 4.53 -7.90
N LEU A 240 15.38 3.84 -7.42
CA LEU A 240 15.25 2.71 -6.50
C LEU A 240 15.94 3.04 -5.18
N ARG A 241 15.24 2.83 -4.08
CA ARG A 241 15.77 3.04 -2.74
C ARG A 241 15.39 1.86 -1.84
N HIS A 242 16.38 1.30 -1.17
CA HIS A 242 16.15 0.20 -0.24
C HIS A 242 15.37 -0.96 -0.89
N CYS A 243 15.71 -1.29 -2.13
CA CYS A 243 15.20 -2.43 -2.86
C CYS A 243 16.22 -3.58 -2.80
N GLY A 244 15.71 -4.81 -2.84
CA GLY A 244 16.53 -6.01 -2.82
C GLY A 244 17.01 -6.40 -4.22
N LYS A 245 16.62 -7.58 -4.70
CA LYS A 245 17.05 -8.09 -6.01
C LYS A 245 16.39 -7.32 -7.16
N ILE A 246 17.19 -6.93 -8.15
CA ILE A 246 16.73 -6.22 -9.37
C ILE A 246 17.14 -7.06 -10.58
N GLU A 247 16.19 -7.35 -11.47
CA GLU A 247 16.35 -8.14 -12.70
C GLU A 247 15.84 -7.37 -13.93
#